data_089eb63ada2ce1e5ed925aec58c677f8
#
_entry.id   089eb63ada2ce1e5ed925aec58c677f8
#
_cell.length_a   1.000
_cell.length_b   1.000
_cell.length_c   1.000
_cell.angle_alpha   90.00
_cell.angle_beta   90.00
_cell.angle_gamma   90.00
#
_symmetry.space_group_name_H-M   'P 1'
#
loop_
_entity.id
_entity.type
_entity.pdbx_description
1 polymer ?
#
loop_
_entity_poly.entity_id
_entity_poly.type
_entity_poly.pdbx_seq_one_letter_code
_entity_poly.pdbx_strand_id
1 'polypeptide(L)'
;VDPLYLFVFLGLFSPGPNVILLTASGARFGLRRTVPHILGVAAGVGVTSGLTGLGIGALLLSLPALEWSLKLLAAGWIVWMAYTLATRATRPEAKGKDRPFSFVEAVLFQWVNPKVWAVALAAASGYSAGLDPAHEALRLASAFSGINLFVCLFWTTAGGLLAFLLTTPAAWVIFLRTMALALALSAGAVFF
;
A
#
# COMPACT_ATOMS: atom_id res chain seq x y z
N VAL A 1 -0.90 -25.73 -5.74
CA VAL A 1 -1.06 -24.25 -5.73
C VAL A 1 0.31 -23.66 -6.05
N ASP A 2 0.38 -22.75 -7.01
CA ASP A 2 1.65 -22.08 -7.37
C ASP A 2 2.18 -21.32 -6.14
N PRO A 3 3.45 -21.56 -5.70
CA PRO A 3 4.05 -20.90 -4.55
C PRO A 3 4.06 -19.37 -4.63
N LEU A 4 3.99 -18.82 -5.85
CA LEU A 4 3.85 -17.38 -6.08
C LEU A 4 2.68 -16.77 -5.28
N TYR A 5 1.51 -17.42 -5.31
CA TYR A 5 0.32 -16.86 -4.65
C TYR A 5 0.48 -16.73 -3.14
N LEU A 6 1.10 -17.74 -2.49
CA LEU A 6 1.38 -17.67 -1.06
C LEU A 6 2.41 -16.57 -0.75
N PHE A 7 3.48 -16.48 -1.55
CA PHE A 7 4.49 -15.44 -1.40
C PHE A 7 3.90 -14.03 -1.53
N VAL A 8 3.11 -13.79 -2.57
CA VAL A 8 2.44 -12.51 -2.82
C VAL A 8 1.47 -12.18 -1.68
N PHE A 9 0.68 -13.17 -1.23
CA PHE A 9 -0.24 -13.00 -0.10
C PHE A 9 0.52 -12.55 1.16
N LEU A 10 1.54 -13.29 1.58
CA LEU A 10 2.32 -12.94 2.78
C LEU A 10 3.01 -11.58 2.65
N GLY A 11 3.57 -11.30 1.47
CA GLY A 11 4.21 -10.03 1.18
C GLY A 11 3.26 -8.84 1.28
N LEU A 12 2.07 -8.94 0.70
CA LEU A 12 1.10 -7.85 0.68
C LEU A 12 0.29 -7.74 1.98
N PHE A 13 0.01 -8.87 2.64
CA PHE A 13 -0.75 -8.92 3.89
C PHE A 13 0.03 -8.36 5.09
N SER A 14 1.36 -8.47 5.07
CA SER A 14 2.22 -7.96 6.15
C SER A 14 2.08 -6.44 6.32
N PRO A 15 2.23 -5.92 7.54
CA PRO A 15 2.10 -4.49 7.81
C PRO A 15 2.96 -3.63 6.90
N GLY A 16 2.39 -2.55 6.40
CA GLY A 16 3.05 -1.58 5.53
C GLY A 16 2.10 -0.44 5.16
N PRO A 17 2.55 0.54 4.36
CA PRO A 17 1.78 1.76 4.11
C PRO A 17 0.33 1.52 3.65
N ASN A 18 0.10 0.61 2.70
CA ASN A 18 -1.25 0.30 2.22
C ASN A 18 -2.14 -0.25 3.32
N VAL A 19 -1.64 -1.24 4.08
CA VAL A 19 -2.40 -1.87 5.17
C VAL A 19 -2.80 -0.83 6.22
N ILE A 20 -1.85 0.00 6.65
CA ILE A 20 -2.07 1.03 7.67
C ILE A 20 -3.10 2.05 7.19
N LEU A 21 -2.95 2.56 5.96
CA LEU A 21 -3.86 3.54 5.38
C LEU A 21 -5.28 3.00 5.18
N LEU A 22 -5.40 1.75 4.71
CA LEU A 22 -6.70 1.11 4.49
C LEU A 22 -7.40 0.78 5.80
N THR A 23 -6.66 0.30 6.83
CA THR A 23 -7.20 0.08 8.17
C THR A 23 -7.72 1.39 8.77
N ALA A 24 -6.93 2.46 8.72
CA ALA A 24 -7.34 3.77 9.19
C ALA A 24 -8.53 4.34 8.39
N SER A 25 -8.53 4.13 7.07
CA SER A 25 -9.65 4.55 6.20
C SER A 25 -10.92 3.77 6.50
N GLY A 26 -10.82 2.45 6.68
CA GLY A 26 -11.95 1.60 7.07
C GLY A 26 -12.55 2.01 8.41
N ALA A 27 -11.71 2.26 9.41
CA ALA A 27 -12.15 2.71 10.73
C ALA A 27 -12.86 4.08 10.68
N ARG A 28 -12.38 5.00 9.83
CA ARG A 28 -12.84 6.38 9.77
C ARG A 28 -14.03 6.60 8.85
N PHE A 29 -14.05 5.94 7.70
CA PHE A 29 -15.01 6.19 6.61
C PHE A 29 -15.91 5.00 6.30
N GLY A 30 -15.56 3.83 6.84
CA GLY A 30 -16.22 2.56 6.52
C GLY A 30 -15.82 2.00 5.16
N LEU A 31 -16.20 0.75 4.93
CA LEU A 31 -15.84 0.01 3.72
C LEU A 31 -16.36 0.70 2.44
N ARG A 32 -17.65 1.07 2.41
CA ARG A 32 -18.30 1.61 1.20
C ARG A 32 -17.61 2.86 0.66
N ARG A 33 -17.24 3.80 1.53
CA ARG A 33 -16.55 5.04 1.12
C ARG A 33 -15.09 4.79 0.75
N THR A 34 -14.49 3.69 1.23
CA THR A 34 -13.10 3.32 0.95
C THR A 34 -12.95 2.50 -0.34
N VAL A 35 -14.04 2.05 -0.98
CA VAL A 35 -13.97 1.25 -2.23
C VAL A 35 -13.09 1.88 -3.32
N PRO A 36 -13.18 3.17 -3.65
CA PRO A 36 -12.27 3.76 -4.66
C PRO A 36 -10.79 3.65 -4.29
N HIS A 37 -10.46 3.80 -3.01
CA HIS A 37 -9.09 3.59 -2.49
C HIS A 37 -8.65 2.13 -2.67
N ILE A 38 -9.50 1.16 -2.29
CA ILE A 38 -9.24 -0.28 -2.44
C ILE A 38 -8.95 -0.64 -3.90
N LEU A 39 -9.82 -0.22 -4.81
CA LEU A 39 -9.69 -0.51 -6.23
C LEU A 39 -8.44 0.15 -6.83
N GLY A 40 -8.14 1.38 -6.41
CA GLY A 40 -6.93 2.08 -6.83
C GLY A 40 -5.65 1.39 -6.37
N VAL A 41 -5.62 0.90 -5.13
CA VAL A 41 -4.47 0.11 -4.63
C VAL A 41 -4.32 -1.18 -5.42
N ALA A 42 -5.40 -1.95 -5.61
CA ALA A 42 -5.34 -3.21 -6.35
C ALA A 42 -4.88 -3.01 -7.81
N ALA A 43 -5.43 -2.01 -8.49
CA ALA A 43 -5.04 -1.66 -9.86
C ALA A 43 -3.57 -1.19 -9.93
N GLY A 44 -3.17 -0.27 -9.05
CA GLY A 44 -1.80 0.26 -9.04
C GLY A 44 -0.76 -0.81 -8.72
N VAL A 45 -1.04 -1.69 -7.78
CA VAL A 45 -0.17 -2.84 -7.46
C VAL A 45 -0.08 -3.79 -8.65
N GLY A 46 -1.20 -4.07 -9.33
CA GLY A 46 -1.21 -4.87 -10.55
C GLY A 46 -0.35 -4.28 -11.66
N VAL A 47 -0.47 -2.96 -11.92
CA VAL A 47 0.36 -2.27 -12.91
C VAL A 47 1.84 -2.33 -12.54
N THR A 48 2.19 -2.01 -11.30
CA THR A 48 3.60 -2.02 -10.84
C THR A 48 4.22 -3.41 -10.98
N SER A 49 3.51 -4.46 -10.56
CA SER A 49 4.02 -5.83 -10.66
C SER A 49 4.07 -6.34 -12.10
N GLY A 50 3.13 -5.95 -12.96
CA GLY A 50 3.19 -6.24 -14.39
C GLY A 50 4.41 -5.60 -15.06
N LEU A 51 4.68 -4.33 -14.77
CA LEU A 51 5.89 -3.64 -15.25
C LEU A 51 7.17 -4.33 -14.76
N THR A 52 7.17 -4.85 -13.52
CA THR A 52 8.30 -5.62 -13.00
C THR A 52 8.48 -6.92 -13.78
N GLY A 53 7.40 -7.60 -14.14
CA GLY A 53 7.41 -8.80 -15.00
C GLY A 53 7.97 -8.53 -16.41
N LEU A 54 7.81 -7.31 -16.93
CA LEU A 54 8.45 -6.85 -18.17
C LEU A 54 9.96 -6.52 -18.02
N GLY A 55 10.52 -6.65 -16.81
CA GLY A 55 11.92 -6.31 -16.53
C GLY A 55 12.17 -4.83 -16.21
N ILE A 56 11.13 -3.96 -16.23
CA ILE A 56 11.29 -2.53 -15.97
C ILE A 56 11.77 -2.27 -14.54
N GLY A 57 11.33 -3.08 -13.57
CA GLY A 57 11.77 -2.97 -12.19
C GLY A 57 13.29 -3.16 -12.04
N ALA A 58 13.86 -4.15 -12.72
CA ALA A 58 15.30 -4.39 -12.71
C ALA A 58 16.07 -3.24 -13.39
N LEU A 59 15.52 -2.69 -14.47
CA LEU A 59 16.11 -1.53 -15.14
C LEU A 59 16.12 -0.29 -14.23
N LEU A 60 15.04 -0.02 -13.50
CA LEU A 60 14.98 1.10 -12.57
C LEU A 60 16.04 0.99 -11.46
N LEU A 61 16.26 -0.21 -10.92
CA LEU A 61 17.28 -0.46 -9.89
C LEU A 61 18.72 -0.44 -10.44
N SER A 62 18.91 -0.58 -11.75
CA SER A 62 20.23 -0.46 -12.37
C SER A 62 20.75 0.98 -12.46
N LEU A 63 19.90 1.98 -12.16
CA LEU A 63 20.21 3.40 -12.19
C LEU A 63 20.26 3.98 -10.75
N PRO A 64 21.43 4.01 -10.09
CA PRO A 64 21.52 4.36 -8.66
C PRO A 64 20.94 5.72 -8.31
N ALA A 65 21.14 6.73 -9.17
CA ALA A 65 20.57 8.07 -8.95
C ALA A 65 19.03 8.07 -8.97
N LEU A 66 18.41 7.27 -9.85
CA LEU A 66 16.96 7.14 -9.95
C LEU A 66 16.42 6.35 -8.75
N GLU A 67 17.08 5.27 -8.36
CA GLU A 67 16.72 4.48 -7.18
C GLU A 67 16.69 5.35 -5.91
N TRP A 68 17.77 6.10 -5.65
CA TRP A 68 17.84 7.00 -4.49
C TRP A 68 16.79 8.10 -4.55
N SER A 69 16.53 8.69 -5.72
CA SER A 69 15.49 9.70 -5.90
C SER A 69 14.10 9.15 -5.57
N LEU A 70 13.79 7.94 -6.05
CA LEU A 70 12.53 7.27 -5.76
C LEU A 70 12.39 6.92 -4.27
N LYS A 71 13.46 6.43 -3.62
CA LYS A 71 13.48 6.15 -2.19
C LYS A 71 13.21 7.41 -1.35
N LEU A 72 13.86 8.53 -1.67
CA LEU A 72 13.66 9.80 -0.96
C LEU A 72 12.25 10.36 -1.15
N LEU A 73 11.72 10.32 -2.38
CA LEU A 73 10.35 10.73 -2.67
C LEU A 73 9.33 9.86 -1.90
N ALA A 74 9.54 8.55 -1.92
CA ALA A 74 8.70 7.59 -1.21
C ALA A 74 8.70 7.84 0.30
N ALA A 75 9.88 7.94 0.91
CA ALA A 75 10.02 8.20 2.34
C ALA A 75 9.39 9.55 2.74
N GLY A 76 9.65 10.61 1.97
CA GLY A 76 9.06 11.92 2.19
C GLY A 76 7.53 11.90 2.12
N TRP A 77 6.96 11.21 1.13
CA TRP A 77 5.51 11.06 0.99
C TRP A 77 4.90 10.28 2.16
N ILE A 78 5.53 9.16 2.56
CA ILE A 78 5.05 8.34 3.69
C ILE A 78 5.09 9.16 4.99
N VAL A 79 6.16 9.90 5.25
CA VAL A 79 6.27 10.78 6.43
C VAL A 79 5.21 11.87 6.40
N TRP A 80 4.98 12.50 5.24
CA TRP A 80 3.91 13.49 5.09
C TRP A 80 2.53 12.91 5.38
N MET A 81 2.24 11.69 4.90
CA MET A 81 0.98 11.00 5.22
C MET A 81 0.87 10.67 6.71
N ALA A 82 1.96 10.21 7.33
CA ALA A 82 1.99 9.95 8.77
C ALA A 82 1.72 11.24 9.58
N TYR A 83 2.34 12.35 9.21
CA TYR A 83 2.08 13.66 9.80
C TYR A 83 0.61 14.08 9.64
N THR A 84 0.05 13.97 8.45
CA THR A 84 -1.36 14.32 8.20
C THR A 84 -2.32 13.44 9.00
N LEU A 85 -2.02 12.17 9.15
CA LEU A 85 -2.82 11.24 9.95
C LEU A 85 -2.76 11.59 11.45
N ALA A 86 -1.56 11.90 11.98
CA ALA A 86 -1.36 12.28 13.37
C ALA A 86 -2.05 13.60 13.72
N THR A 87 -1.98 14.60 12.84
CA THR A 87 -2.56 15.94 13.08
C THR A 87 -4.08 15.94 12.96
N ARG A 88 -4.66 15.10 12.12
CA ARG A 88 -6.11 14.92 12.03
C ARG A 88 -6.71 14.28 13.28
N ALA A 89 -5.92 13.53 14.03
CA ALA A 89 -6.33 12.97 15.31
C ALA A 89 -6.72 14.03 16.35
N THR A 90 -6.11 15.22 16.27
CA THR A 90 -6.27 16.29 17.26
C THR A 90 -7.13 17.48 16.81
N ARG A 91 -7.54 17.49 15.51
CA ARG A 91 -8.33 18.59 14.93
C ARG A 91 -9.53 18.05 14.15
N PRO A 92 -10.63 17.68 14.81
CA PRO A 92 -11.83 17.18 14.13
C PRO A 92 -12.43 18.18 13.13
N GLU A 93 -12.22 19.48 13.33
CA GLU A 93 -12.80 20.58 12.56
C GLU A 93 -11.90 21.15 11.45
N ALA A 94 -10.71 20.61 11.24
CA ALA A 94 -9.85 21.08 10.15
C ALA A 94 -10.56 20.83 8.80
N LYS A 95 -10.95 21.92 8.13
CA LYS A 95 -11.64 21.99 6.81
C LYS A 95 -10.77 21.45 5.65
N GLY A 96 -10.09 20.35 5.82
CA GLY A 96 -9.48 19.59 4.74
C GLY A 96 -10.51 18.60 4.16
N LYS A 97 -10.36 18.22 2.89
CA LYS A 97 -11.18 17.18 2.28
C LYS A 97 -11.07 15.89 3.11
N ASP A 98 -12.03 15.71 4.02
CA ASP A 98 -12.09 14.54 4.89
C ASP A 98 -12.72 13.38 4.12
N ARG A 99 -11.90 12.72 3.30
CA ARG A 99 -12.29 11.61 2.44
C ARG A 99 -11.16 10.58 2.37
N PRO A 100 -11.48 9.32 2.03
CA PRO A 100 -10.49 8.33 1.64
C PRO A 100 -9.70 8.81 0.41
N PHE A 101 -8.59 8.15 0.12
CA PHE A 101 -7.92 8.31 -1.17
C PHE A 101 -8.92 8.06 -2.30
N SER A 102 -8.84 8.88 -3.35
CA SER A 102 -9.49 8.58 -4.61
C SER A 102 -8.79 7.39 -5.29
N PHE A 103 -9.42 6.81 -6.30
CA PHE A 103 -8.83 5.77 -7.13
C PHE A 103 -7.47 6.20 -7.69
N VAL A 104 -7.38 7.40 -8.27
CA VAL A 104 -6.16 7.92 -8.88
C VAL A 104 -5.04 8.14 -7.86
N GLU A 105 -5.35 8.75 -6.72
CA GLU A 105 -4.39 8.95 -5.63
C GLU A 105 -3.82 7.61 -5.16
N ALA A 106 -4.66 6.59 -5.04
CA ALA A 106 -4.27 5.27 -4.61
C ALA A 106 -3.40 4.54 -5.66
N VAL A 107 -3.71 4.68 -6.95
CA VAL A 107 -2.87 4.16 -8.05
C VAL A 107 -1.50 4.83 -8.02
N LEU A 108 -1.46 6.16 -8.00
CA LEU A 108 -0.21 6.93 -8.03
C LEU A 108 0.67 6.63 -6.80
N PHE A 109 0.05 6.37 -5.65
CA PHE A 109 0.80 6.00 -4.45
C PHE A 109 1.61 4.71 -4.64
N GLN A 110 1.16 3.76 -5.46
CA GLN A 110 1.91 2.51 -5.66
C GLN A 110 3.24 2.71 -6.37
N TRP A 111 3.37 3.76 -7.20
CA TRP A 111 4.62 4.10 -7.88
C TRP A 111 5.74 4.52 -6.91
N VAL A 112 5.36 5.13 -5.79
CA VAL A 112 6.29 5.55 -4.74
C VAL A 112 6.29 4.61 -3.53
N ASN A 113 5.53 3.52 -3.56
CA ASN A 113 5.48 2.55 -2.47
C ASN A 113 6.58 1.49 -2.63
N PRO A 114 7.68 1.59 -1.87
CA PRO A 114 8.84 0.72 -2.06
C PRO A 114 8.54 -0.74 -1.76
N LYS A 115 7.61 -1.01 -0.85
CA LYS A 115 7.20 -2.38 -0.51
C LYS A 115 6.61 -3.11 -1.71
N VAL A 116 5.81 -2.42 -2.54
CA VAL A 116 5.21 -3.02 -3.74
C VAL A 116 6.29 -3.42 -4.73
N TRP A 117 7.25 -2.52 -4.99
CA TRP A 117 8.38 -2.82 -5.88
C TRP A 117 9.24 -3.96 -5.35
N ALA A 118 9.59 -3.95 -4.06
CA ALA A 118 10.39 -5.00 -3.44
C ALA A 118 9.73 -6.39 -3.56
N VAL A 119 8.43 -6.49 -3.21
CA VAL A 119 7.70 -7.76 -3.32
C VAL A 119 7.54 -8.19 -4.77
N ALA A 120 7.28 -7.25 -5.70
CA ALA A 120 7.14 -7.57 -7.13
C ALA A 120 8.47 -8.05 -7.74
N LEU A 121 9.60 -7.41 -7.42
CA LEU A 121 10.93 -7.82 -7.85
C LEU A 121 11.32 -9.20 -7.32
N ALA A 122 11.08 -9.44 -6.03
CA ALA A 122 11.34 -10.74 -5.42
C ALA A 122 10.46 -11.84 -6.06
N ALA A 123 9.21 -11.52 -6.38
CA ALA A 123 8.31 -12.44 -7.09
C ALA A 123 8.80 -12.73 -8.51
N ALA A 124 9.16 -11.70 -9.27
CA ALA A 124 9.66 -11.86 -10.64
C ALA A 124 10.95 -12.67 -10.70
N SER A 125 11.85 -12.48 -9.71
CA SER A 125 13.14 -13.18 -9.67
C SER A 125 13.03 -14.61 -9.12
N GLY A 126 12.25 -14.81 -8.05
CA GLY A 126 12.21 -16.09 -7.33
C GLY A 126 11.13 -17.05 -7.80
N TYR A 127 10.12 -16.56 -8.51
CA TYR A 127 8.93 -17.32 -8.90
C TYR A 127 8.58 -17.20 -10.39
N SER A 128 9.57 -16.90 -11.24
CA SER A 128 9.37 -16.87 -12.69
C SER A 128 8.89 -18.23 -13.19
N ALA A 129 7.91 -18.21 -14.07
CA ALA A 129 7.41 -19.42 -14.74
C ALA A 129 8.15 -19.70 -16.07
N GLY A 130 9.14 -18.89 -16.43
CA GLY A 130 9.87 -19.03 -17.69
C GLY A 130 9.04 -18.67 -18.92
N LEU A 131 7.97 -17.89 -18.74
CA LEU A 131 7.12 -17.39 -19.81
C LEU A 131 7.82 -16.24 -20.54
N ASP A 132 7.33 -15.91 -21.73
CA ASP A 132 7.75 -14.66 -22.37
C ASP A 132 7.36 -13.45 -21.53
N PRO A 133 8.02 -12.28 -21.69
CA PRO A 133 7.83 -11.13 -20.83
C PRO A 133 6.38 -10.64 -20.72
N ALA A 134 5.60 -10.72 -21.80
CA ALA A 134 4.21 -10.26 -21.79
C ALA A 134 3.31 -11.18 -20.94
N HIS A 135 3.49 -12.47 -21.05
CA HIS A 135 2.74 -13.44 -20.24
C HIS A 135 3.17 -13.45 -18.77
N GLU A 136 4.49 -13.26 -18.48
CA GLU A 136 4.96 -13.07 -17.10
C GLU A 136 4.40 -11.77 -16.48
N ALA A 137 4.37 -10.69 -17.24
CA ALA A 137 3.75 -9.44 -16.79
C ALA A 137 2.27 -9.61 -16.46
N LEU A 138 1.50 -10.29 -17.31
CA LEU A 138 0.09 -10.55 -17.09
C LEU A 138 -0.14 -11.48 -15.87
N ARG A 139 0.70 -12.50 -15.72
CA ARG A 139 0.66 -13.43 -14.58
C ARG A 139 0.90 -12.70 -13.26
N LEU A 140 1.95 -11.88 -13.18
CA LEU A 140 2.24 -11.08 -11.99
C LEU A 140 1.15 -10.03 -11.73
N ALA A 141 0.74 -9.27 -12.76
CA ALA A 141 -0.30 -8.27 -12.63
C ALA A 141 -1.60 -8.86 -12.07
N SER A 142 -2.06 -9.99 -12.62
CA SER A 142 -3.30 -10.64 -12.18
C SER A 142 -3.19 -11.23 -10.77
N ALA A 143 -2.07 -11.90 -10.45
CA ALA A 143 -1.83 -12.47 -9.13
C ALA A 143 -1.79 -11.38 -8.05
N PHE A 144 -1.01 -10.33 -8.28
CA PHE A 144 -0.88 -9.22 -7.36
C PHE A 144 -2.17 -8.43 -7.19
N SER A 145 -2.85 -8.08 -8.28
CA SER A 145 -4.10 -7.33 -8.23
C SER A 145 -5.20 -8.11 -7.50
N GLY A 146 -5.38 -9.38 -7.84
CA GLY A 146 -6.42 -10.24 -7.25
C GLY A 146 -6.19 -10.50 -5.76
N ILE A 147 -4.98 -10.89 -5.38
CA ILE A 147 -4.62 -11.12 -3.97
C ILE A 147 -4.71 -9.81 -3.18
N ASN A 148 -4.21 -8.72 -3.75
CA ASN A 148 -4.22 -7.44 -3.06
C ASN A 148 -5.64 -6.88 -2.87
N LEU A 149 -6.55 -7.14 -3.79
CA LEU A 149 -7.95 -6.78 -3.61
C LEU A 149 -8.53 -7.44 -2.34
N PHE A 150 -8.27 -8.74 -2.15
CA PHE A 150 -8.66 -9.45 -0.94
C PHE A 150 -8.02 -8.84 0.31
N VAL A 151 -6.71 -8.59 0.28
CA VAL A 151 -5.95 -7.98 1.38
C VAL A 151 -6.52 -6.61 1.75
N CYS A 152 -6.80 -5.76 0.76
CA CYS A 152 -7.38 -4.44 0.97
C CYS A 152 -8.78 -4.50 1.59
N LEU A 153 -9.63 -5.41 1.10
CA LEU A 153 -10.97 -5.64 1.66
C LEU A 153 -10.88 -6.11 3.10
N PHE A 154 -10.00 -7.07 3.40
CA PHE A 154 -9.79 -7.58 4.74
C PHE A 154 -9.39 -6.47 5.72
N TRP A 155 -8.33 -5.73 5.43
CA TRP A 155 -7.82 -4.71 6.33
C TRP A 155 -8.75 -3.50 6.48
N THR A 156 -9.47 -3.12 5.42
CA THR A 156 -10.49 -2.07 5.48
C THR A 156 -11.66 -2.50 6.36
N THR A 157 -12.12 -3.74 6.21
CA THR A 157 -13.21 -4.30 7.04
C THR A 157 -12.78 -4.43 8.50
N ALA A 158 -11.56 -4.95 8.74
CA ALA A 158 -10.98 -5.02 10.08
C ALA A 158 -10.90 -3.64 10.74
N GLY A 159 -10.49 -2.63 10.01
CA GLY A 159 -10.51 -1.24 10.48
C GLY A 159 -11.92 -0.75 10.82
N GLY A 160 -12.89 -1.04 9.97
CA GLY A 160 -14.31 -0.71 10.23
C GLY A 160 -14.85 -1.40 11.49
N LEU A 161 -14.52 -2.67 11.69
CA LEU A 161 -14.90 -3.42 12.91
C LEU A 161 -14.19 -2.85 14.15
N LEU A 162 -12.90 -2.50 14.04
CA LEU A 162 -12.17 -1.86 15.11
C LEU A 162 -12.81 -0.55 15.57
N ALA A 163 -13.44 0.18 14.65
CA ALA A 163 -14.13 1.43 14.98
C ALA A 163 -15.23 1.27 16.05
N PHE A 164 -15.89 0.12 16.11
CA PHE A 164 -16.89 -0.16 17.15
C PHE A 164 -16.27 -0.25 18.55
N LEU A 165 -14.98 -0.53 18.65
CA LEU A 165 -14.24 -0.57 19.92
C LEU A 165 -13.71 0.81 20.32
N LEU A 166 -13.64 1.75 19.38
CA LEU A 166 -13.13 3.11 19.59
C LEU A 166 -14.24 4.05 20.06
N THR A 167 -14.75 3.81 21.28
CA THR A 167 -15.93 4.50 21.81
C THR A 167 -15.64 5.86 22.43
N THR A 168 -14.37 6.19 22.68
CA THR A 168 -13.98 7.47 23.30
C THR A 168 -13.09 8.31 22.37
N PRO A 169 -13.14 9.67 22.48
CA PRO A 169 -12.23 10.54 21.74
C PRO A 169 -10.74 10.20 21.98
N ALA A 170 -10.40 9.81 23.21
CA ALA A 170 -9.03 9.40 23.55
C ALA A 170 -8.61 8.14 22.82
N ALA A 171 -9.49 7.12 22.73
CA ALA A 171 -9.21 5.89 21.99
C ALA A 171 -8.98 6.18 20.49
N TRP A 172 -9.76 7.08 19.90
CA TRP A 172 -9.56 7.53 18.51
C TRP A 172 -8.22 8.21 18.31
N VAL A 173 -7.84 9.14 19.21
CA VAL A 173 -6.55 9.84 19.15
C VAL A 173 -5.39 8.83 19.25
N ILE A 174 -5.47 7.89 20.19
CA ILE A 174 -4.44 6.86 20.38
C ILE A 174 -4.35 6.00 19.11
N PHE A 175 -5.46 5.50 18.60
CA PHE A 175 -5.50 4.69 17.38
C PHE A 175 -4.84 5.38 16.18
N LEU A 176 -5.26 6.61 15.87
CA LEU A 176 -4.74 7.36 14.72
C LEU A 176 -3.25 7.69 14.89
N ARG A 177 -2.81 8.03 16.11
CA ARG A 177 -1.38 8.27 16.40
C ARG A 177 -0.55 6.99 16.29
N THR A 178 -1.08 5.85 16.74
CA THR A 178 -0.41 4.55 16.58
C THR A 178 -0.27 4.19 15.09
N MET A 179 -1.32 4.40 14.29
CA MET A 179 -1.26 4.20 12.85
C MET A 179 -0.26 5.16 12.17
N ALA A 180 -0.24 6.43 12.59
CA ALA A 180 0.72 7.41 12.10
C ALA A 180 2.16 7.05 12.44
N LEU A 181 2.41 6.58 13.67
CA LEU A 181 3.74 6.12 14.08
C LEU A 181 4.18 4.89 13.28
N ALA A 182 3.30 3.89 13.12
CA ALA A 182 3.58 2.71 12.32
C ALA A 182 3.90 3.08 10.85
N LEU A 183 3.16 4.06 10.30
CA LEU A 183 3.39 4.57 8.95
C LEU A 183 4.74 5.30 8.87
N ALA A 184 5.08 6.15 9.84
CA ALA A 184 6.37 6.84 9.89
C ALA A 184 7.55 5.85 10.00
N LEU A 185 7.43 4.82 10.83
CA LEU A 185 8.43 3.76 10.94
C LEU A 185 8.60 2.99 9.62
N SER A 186 7.52 2.78 8.87
CA SER A 186 7.60 2.13 7.56
C SER A 186 8.36 2.95 6.51
N ALA A 187 8.49 4.28 6.70
CA ALA A 187 9.31 5.12 5.84
C ALA A 187 10.82 4.78 5.98
N GLY A 188 11.27 4.38 7.16
CA GLY A 188 12.63 3.90 7.36
C GLY A 188 12.95 2.63 6.60
N ALA A 189 11.98 1.73 6.47
CA ALA A 189 12.14 0.47 5.74
C ALA A 189 12.39 0.64 4.21
N VAL A 190 12.23 1.86 3.68
CA VAL A 190 12.52 2.18 2.26
C VAL A 190 14.02 2.08 1.96
N PHE A 191 14.88 2.22 2.97
CA PHE A 191 16.34 2.30 2.81
C PHE A 191 17.06 0.97 3.05
N PHE A 192 16.32 -0.05 3.48
CA PHE A 192 16.82 -1.42 3.72
C PHE A 192 16.22 -2.42 2.74
#